data_d1af01714189a7cc9a2fdb2612548598
#
_entry.id   d1af01714189a7cc9a2fdb2612548598
#
_cell.length_a   1.000
_cell.length_b   1.000
_cell.length_c   1.000
_cell.angle_alpha   90.00
_cell.angle_beta   90.00
_cell.angle_gamma   90.00
#
_symmetry.space_group_name_H-M   'P 1'
#
loop_
_entity.id
_entity.type
_entity.pdbx_description
1 polymer ?
#
loop_
_entity_poly.entity_id
_entity_poly.type
_entity_poly.pdbx_seq_one_letter_code
_entity_poly.pdbx_strand_id
1 'polypeptide(L)'
;MAIFDLDVYLLPIVKKIPFYGSMINAVDTSSLTIKNAESYGFEIKNSKPQGTMFIGESVLKNDTNETQTIHSDSFTKTITDSVTLSVTNGISAGVNISIGGKIFGMGVETSMSFEVSTSTTNEQTSEESVAYTVPSQPVVVPAKKTYYVYTSLQRSQLEGSIRLRADLSDGFLAMTNSFGGIPIADIYEFIKPQQLAHPLPSGISLNHNNKSVHFEGIAEYIYGTGTKFYVTITDTPSSQGTQEHKPIDAKTGLGTYEIQLDGKKLGFDINDLKDKMDPKDFEKLKELQNEIV
;
A
#
# COMPACT_ATOMS: atom_id res chain seq x y z
N MET A 1 19.11 6.15 5.15
CA MET A 1 17.91 7.01 5.29
C MET A 1 18.36 8.45 5.16
N ALA A 2 17.88 9.18 4.19
CA ALA A 2 18.25 10.56 3.99
C ALA A 2 17.01 11.37 3.60
N ILE A 3 16.69 12.39 4.41
CA ILE A 3 15.78 13.45 4.03
C ILE A 3 16.62 14.58 3.47
N PHE A 4 16.39 14.92 2.21
CA PHE A 4 17.00 16.10 1.60
C PHE A 4 16.23 17.33 2.02
N ASP A 5 16.91 18.24 2.72
CA ASP A 5 16.35 19.51 3.15
C ASP A 5 16.71 20.59 2.14
N LEU A 6 15.69 21.08 1.43
CA LEU A 6 15.85 22.05 0.36
C LEU A 6 16.30 23.42 0.88
N ASP A 7 15.79 23.85 2.03
CA ASP A 7 16.14 25.14 2.63
C ASP A 7 17.60 25.13 3.10
N VAL A 8 18.03 24.03 3.71
CA VAL A 8 19.43 23.80 4.13
C VAL A 8 20.36 23.76 2.94
N TYR A 9 19.97 23.12 1.83
CA TYR A 9 20.76 23.08 0.60
C TYR A 9 20.92 24.46 -0.04
N LEU A 10 19.87 25.25 -0.08
CA LEU A 10 19.87 26.56 -0.71
C LEU A 10 20.61 27.63 0.10
N LEU A 11 20.60 27.55 1.43
CA LEU A 11 21.16 28.56 2.30
C LEU A 11 22.64 28.91 2.01
N PRO A 12 23.60 27.97 1.86
CA PRO A 12 24.99 28.28 1.53
C PRO A 12 25.16 28.89 0.14
N ILE A 13 24.27 28.57 -0.81
CA ILE A 13 24.30 29.13 -2.17
C ILE A 13 23.88 30.58 -2.13
N VAL A 14 22.77 30.86 -1.44
CA VAL A 14 22.23 32.23 -1.28
C VAL A 14 23.18 33.13 -0.53
N LYS A 15 23.89 32.62 0.48
CA LYS A 15 24.91 33.40 1.24
C LYS A 15 26.09 33.90 0.38
N LYS A 16 26.31 33.31 -0.78
CA LYS A 16 27.36 33.77 -1.74
C LYS A 16 26.91 34.89 -2.65
N ILE A 17 25.65 35.31 -2.62
CA ILE A 17 25.16 36.43 -3.42
C ILE A 17 25.86 37.71 -2.94
N PRO A 18 26.53 38.47 -3.84
CA PRO A 18 27.20 39.70 -3.47
C PRO A 18 26.23 40.71 -2.84
N PHE A 19 26.74 41.45 -1.84
CA PHE A 19 26.05 42.51 -1.08
C PHE A 19 24.94 42.04 -0.12
N TYR A 20 24.19 41.01 -0.44
CA TYR A 20 23.03 40.55 0.37
C TYR A 20 23.27 39.26 1.15
N GLY A 21 24.16 38.40 0.66
CA GLY A 21 24.34 37.07 1.20
C GLY A 21 24.73 37.02 2.67
N SER A 22 25.54 37.97 3.13
CA SER A 22 25.97 38.03 4.55
C SER A 22 24.85 38.40 5.53
N MET A 23 23.75 38.96 5.04
CA MET A 23 22.60 39.40 5.83
C MET A 23 21.49 38.33 5.88
N ILE A 24 21.63 37.20 5.17
CA ILE A 24 20.63 36.21 5.04
C ILE A 24 20.79 35.14 6.16
N ASN A 25 19.78 34.97 6.98
CA ASN A 25 19.77 34.03 8.09
C ASN A 25 19.14 32.68 7.73
N ALA A 26 18.09 32.71 6.91
CA ALA A 26 17.35 31.51 6.49
C ALA A 26 16.80 31.68 5.08
N VAL A 27 16.49 30.55 4.45
CA VAL A 27 15.76 30.44 3.19
C VAL A 27 14.37 29.95 3.52
N ASP A 28 13.36 30.47 2.86
CA ASP A 28 11.97 30.06 3.02
C ASP A 28 11.42 29.60 1.66
N THR A 29 11.04 28.34 1.58
CA THR A 29 10.44 27.71 0.41
C THR A 29 8.95 27.43 0.59
N SER A 30 8.29 28.05 1.60
CA SER A 30 6.88 27.80 1.95
C SER A 30 5.87 28.22 0.87
N SER A 31 6.29 29.03 -0.10
CA SER A 31 5.45 29.43 -1.24
C SER A 31 5.45 28.43 -2.40
N LEU A 32 6.25 27.37 -2.35
CA LEU A 32 6.34 26.36 -3.41
C LEU A 32 5.01 25.64 -3.60
N THR A 33 4.67 25.38 -4.85
CA THR A 33 3.51 24.56 -5.25
C THR A 33 3.97 23.14 -5.56
N ILE A 34 3.26 22.17 -4.98
CA ILE A 34 3.49 20.74 -5.22
C ILE A 34 2.59 20.30 -6.37
N LYS A 35 3.17 19.71 -7.42
CA LYS A 35 2.49 19.13 -8.57
C LYS A 35 2.92 17.67 -8.74
N ASN A 36 2.07 16.88 -9.40
CA ASN A 36 2.38 15.48 -9.76
C ASN A 36 2.86 14.63 -8.58
N ALA A 37 2.31 14.89 -7.37
CA ALA A 37 2.61 14.12 -6.18
C ALA A 37 1.90 12.76 -6.26
N GLU A 38 2.65 11.69 -6.49
CA GLU A 38 2.09 10.35 -6.65
C GLU A 38 3.05 9.25 -6.21
N SER A 39 2.47 8.10 -5.86
CA SER A 39 3.21 6.86 -5.61
C SER A 39 3.13 5.93 -6.82
N TYR A 40 4.23 5.20 -7.09
CA TYR A 40 4.33 4.26 -8.21
C TYR A 40 5.33 3.15 -7.91
N GLY A 41 5.42 2.13 -8.78
CA GLY A 41 6.45 1.08 -8.67
C GLY A 41 6.35 0.29 -7.36
N PHE A 42 5.15 -0.24 -7.08
CA PHE A 42 4.89 -1.09 -5.94
C PHE A 42 5.62 -2.43 -6.07
N GLU A 43 6.41 -2.82 -5.06
CA GLU A 43 7.16 -4.06 -5.02
C GLU A 43 6.89 -4.81 -3.71
N ILE A 44 6.48 -6.08 -3.80
CA ILE A 44 6.40 -6.99 -2.65
C ILE A 44 7.73 -7.73 -2.53
N LYS A 45 8.45 -7.53 -1.42
CA LYS A 45 9.72 -8.19 -1.13
C LYS A 45 9.53 -9.46 -0.33
N ASN A 46 8.52 -9.48 0.54
CA ASN A 46 8.29 -10.57 1.47
C ASN A 46 6.81 -10.71 1.82
N SER A 47 6.38 -11.94 2.11
CA SER A 47 5.04 -12.26 2.62
C SER A 47 5.14 -13.29 3.73
N LYS A 48 4.63 -12.96 4.91
CA LYS A 48 4.67 -13.83 6.10
C LYS A 48 3.24 -14.09 6.58
N PRO A 49 2.81 -15.37 6.68
CA PRO A 49 1.56 -15.70 7.37
C PRO A 49 1.61 -15.23 8.83
N GLN A 50 0.54 -14.59 9.28
CA GLN A 50 0.39 -14.12 10.68
C GLN A 50 -0.56 -15.00 11.51
N GLY A 51 -1.15 -16.02 10.87
CA GLY A 51 -2.09 -16.92 11.51
C GLY A 51 -3.47 -16.91 10.87
N THR A 52 -4.35 -17.74 11.39
CA THR A 52 -5.74 -17.89 10.96
C THR A 52 -6.69 -17.35 12.02
N MET A 53 -7.73 -16.66 11.58
CA MET A 53 -8.78 -16.12 12.41
C MET A 53 -10.08 -16.87 12.10
N PHE A 54 -10.76 -17.39 13.12
CA PHE A 54 -12.08 -17.98 12.97
C PHE A 54 -13.11 -16.92 12.55
N ILE A 55 -13.90 -17.25 11.53
CA ILE A 55 -14.95 -16.38 10.96
C ILE A 55 -16.34 -16.87 11.34
N GLY A 56 -16.63 -18.17 11.15
CA GLY A 56 -17.95 -18.71 11.44
C GLY A 56 -18.04 -20.23 11.30
N GLU A 57 -19.19 -20.75 11.73
CA GLU A 57 -19.52 -22.17 11.71
C GLU A 57 -20.94 -22.38 11.21
N SER A 58 -21.15 -23.38 10.35
CA SER A 58 -22.49 -23.89 9.98
C SER A 58 -22.62 -25.35 10.36
N VAL A 59 -23.79 -25.74 10.88
CA VAL A 59 -24.12 -27.11 11.16
C VAL A 59 -25.15 -27.61 10.13
N LEU A 60 -24.72 -28.57 9.30
CA LEU A 60 -25.51 -29.09 8.18
C LEU A 60 -26.04 -30.47 8.53
N LYS A 61 -27.33 -30.57 8.88
CA LYS A 61 -27.97 -31.80 9.28
C LYS A 61 -28.86 -32.35 8.17
N ASN A 62 -28.62 -33.61 7.79
CA ASN A 62 -29.44 -34.34 6.84
C ASN A 62 -30.25 -35.43 7.55
N ASP A 63 -31.51 -35.13 7.86
CA ASP A 63 -32.45 -36.06 8.52
C ASP A 63 -33.17 -37.00 7.53
N THR A 64 -32.88 -36.90 6.22
CA THR A 64 -33.51 -37.75 5.20
C THR A 64 -32.81 -39.08 5.03
N ASN A 65 -33.41 -39.97 4.22
CA ASN A 65 -32.84 -41.30 3.91
C ASN A 65 -31.94 -41.26 2.67
N GLU A 66 -31.75 -40.08 2.05
CA GLU A 66 -30.98 -39.90 0.83
C GLU A 66 -29.88 -38.86 1.06
N THR A 67 -28.78 -38.96 0.29
CA THR A 67 -27.73 -37.95 0.30
C THR A 67 -28.25 -36.61 -0.29
N GLN A 68 -27.97 -35.51 0.38
CA GLN A 68 -28.40 -34.17 -0.04
C GLN A 68 -27.22 -33.22 -0.14
N THR A 69 -27.33 -32.26 -1.06
CA THR A 69 -26.46 -31.07 -1.07
C THR A 69 -27.12 -30.01 -0.22
N ILE A 70 -26.47 -29.62 0.88
CA ILE A 70 -26.93 -28.59 1.79
C ILE A 70 -25.93 -27.45 1.75
N HIS A 71 -26.42 -26.21 1.73
CA HIS A 71 -25.57 -25.03 1.68
C HIS A 71 -25.21 -24.55 3.09
N SER A 72 -23.95 -24.20 3.29
CA SER A 72 -23.51 -23.51 4.51
C SER A 72 -24.04 -22.08 4.54
N ASP A 73 -23.98 -21.43 5.68
CA ASP A 73 -24.19 -20.00 5.78
C ASP A 73 -23.08 -19.22 5.07
N SER A 74 -23.40 -17.99 4.67
CA SER A 74 -22.39 -17.00 4.28
C SER A 74 -21.97 -16.22 5.50
N PHE A 75 -20.67 -15.99 5.69
CA PHE A 75 -20.13 -15.28 6.84
C PHE A 75 -19.39 -14.03 6.40
N THR A 76 -19.67 -12.92 7.09
CA THR A 76 -18.93 -11.66 6.90
C THR A 76 -18.32 -11.23 8.23
N LYS A 77 -17.04 -10.87 8.19
CA LYS A 77 -16.34 -10.29 9.35
C LYS A 77 -15.57 -9.06 8.93
N THR A 78 -15.81 -7.96 9.61
CA THR A 78 -15.05 -6.73 9.44
C THR A 78 -13.79 -6.79 10.28
N ILE A 79 -12.65 -6.49 9.68
CA ILE A 79 -11.32 -6.51 10.30
C ILE A 79 -10.60 -5.23 9.89
N THR A 80 -9.83 -4.67 10.80
CA THR A 80 -8.96 -3.54 10.48
C THR A 80 -7.69 -4.06 9.82
N ASP A 81 -7.48 -3.66 8.59
CA ASP A 81 -6.21 -3.79 7.90
C ASP A 81 -5.39 -2.53 8.14
N SER A 82 -4.08 -2.65 8.19
CA SER A 82 -3.18 -1.55 8.48
C SER A 82 -1.97 -1.55 7.55
N VAL A 83 -1.58 -0.36 7.10
CA VAL A 83 -0.32 -0.15 6.38
C VAL A 83 0.54 0.84 7.15
N THR A 84 1.78 0.45 7.41
CA THR A 84 2.80 1.32 8.00
C THR A 84 3.86 1.60 6.94
N LEU A 85 4.13 2.89 6.69
CA LEU A 85 5.14 3.34 5.74
C LEU A 85 6.26 4.07 6.48
N SER A 86 7.50 3.84 6.02
CA SER A 86 8.70 4.53 6.48
C SER A 86 9.45 5.07 5.27
N VAL A 87 9.59 6.38 5.17
CA VAL A 87 10.32 7.03 4.06
C VAL A 87 11.81 6.82 4.26
N THR A 88 12.46 6.18 3.30
CA THR A 88 13.91 5.93 3.34
C THR A 88 14.70 7.02 2.62
N ASN A 89 14.15 7.55 1.52
CA ASN A 89 14.66 8.72 0.82
C ASN A 89 13.52 9.70 0.62
N GLY A 90 13.62 10.85 1.22
CA GLY A 90 12.58 11.87 1.22
C GLY A 90 13.10 13.27 0.94
N ILE A 91 12.20 14.22 0.89
CA ILE A 91 12.48 15.65 0.73
C ILE A 91 11.70 16.45 1.77
N SER A 92 12.35 17.45 2.35
CA SER A 92 11.77 18.48 3.19
C SER A 92 11.93 19.83 2.51
N ALA A 93 10.89 20.64 2.55
CA ALA A 93 10.87 22.01 2.10
C ALA A 93 10.00 22.84 3.03
N GLY A 94 9.90 24.14 2.87
CA GLY A 94 9.00 24.99 3.65
C GLY A 94 7.51 24.64 3.50
N VAL A 95 7.16 23.76 2.57
CA VAL A 95 5.83 23.19 2.39
C VAL A 95 5.80 21.72 2.82
N ASN A 96 4.65 21.27 3.32
CA ASN A 96 4.45 19.85 3.61
C ASN A 96 4.15 19.09 2.31
N ILE A 97 4.99 18.11 1.98
CA ILE A 97 4.83 17.28 0.79
C ILE A 97 4.27 15.93 1.23
N SER A 98 2.94 15.78 1.06
CA SER A 98 2.25 14.51 1.30
C SER A 98 1.95 13.81 -0.03
N ILE A 99 2.24 12.51 -0.08
CA ILE A 99 2.00 11.66 -1.24
C ILE A 99 1.02 10.58 -0.87
N GLY A 100 -0.12 10.60 -1.54
CA GLY A 100 -1.14 9.56 -1.41
C GLY A 100 -0.94 8.42 -2.40
N GLY A 101 -1.48 7.25 -2.07
CA GLY A 101 -1.46 6.10 -2.94
C GLY A 101 -2.32 4.95 -2.45
N LYS A 102 -2.23 3.82 -3.15
CA LYS A 102 -2.88 2.57 -2.75
C LYS A 102 -1.85 1.44 -2.76
N ILE A 103 -1.88 0.61 -1.73
CA ILE A 103 -1.15 -0.64 -1.65
C ILE A 103 -2.13 -1.78 -1.89
N PHE A 104 -1.74 -2.74 -2.72
CA PHE A 104 -2.56 -3.90 -3.07
C PHE A 104 -2.05 -5.13 -2.32
N GLY A 105 -2.99 -5.91 -1.75
CA GLY A 105 -2.69 -7.18 -1.13
C GLY A 105 -2.37 -8.28 -2.16
N MET A 106 -1.87 -9.40 -1.69
CA MET A 106 -1.76 -10.61 -2.52
C MET A 106 -3.17 -11.12 -2.84
N GLY A 107 -3.54 -11.11 -4.13
CA GLY A 107 -4.87 -11.50 -4.59
C GLY A 107 -5.77 -10.33 -4.99
N VAL A 108 -5.21 -9.17 -5.30
CA VAL A 108 -5.87 -7.98 -5.94
C VAL A 108 -7.12 -7.43 -5.24
N GLU A 109 -7.72 -8.13 -4.27
CA GLU A 109 -8.99 -7.72 -3.65
C GLU A 109 -8.85 -6.70 -2.53
N THR A 110 -7.71 -6.70 -1.87
CA THR A 110 -7.47 -5.79 -0.77
C THR A 110 -6.53 -4.69 -1.22
N SER A 111 -7.07 -3.50 -1.46
CA SER A 111 -6.27 -2.29 -1.61
C SER A 111 -6.47 -1.43 -0.37
N MET A 112 -5.40 -0.85 0.12
CA MET A 112 -5.44 0.09 1.22
C MET A 112 -4.91 1.43 0.78
N SER A 113 -5.69 2.49 1.03
CA SER A 113 -5.26 3.86 0.78
C SER A 113 -4.29 4.31 1.87
N PHE A 114 -3.28 5.08 1.49
CA PHE A 114 -2.35 5.70 2.43
C PHE A 114 -2.02 7.13 2.03
N GLU A 115 -1.52 7.88 2.99
CA GLU A 115 -0.90 9.19 2.78
C GLU A 115 0.41 9.22 3.59
N VAL A 116 1.50 9.62 2.96
CA VAL A 116 2.81 9.66 3.59
C VAL A 116 3.47 11.02 3.39
N SER A 117 3.97 11.63 4.48
CA SER A 117 4.80 12.82 4.42
C SER A 117 6.23 12.45 4.04
N THR A 118 6.80 13.16 3.06
CA THR A 118 8.17 12.91 2.59
C THR A 118 9.23 13.55 3.48
N SER A 119 8.84 14.42 4.40
CA SER A 119 9.74 15.23 5.25
C SER A 119 10.20 14.52 6.52
N THR A 120 9.75 13.29 6.78
CA THR A 120 10.11 12.52 7.97
C THR A 120 10.40 11.06 7.63
N THR A 121 11.34 10.46 8.38
CA THR A 121 11.60 9.01 8.34
C THR A 121 10.79 8.24 9.38
N ASN A 122 10.00 8.92 10.20
CA ASN A 122 9.15 8.27 11.19
C ASN A 122 8.09 7.40 10.50
N GLU A 123 7.76 6.31 11.14
CA GLU A 123 6.69 5.44 10.69
C GLU A 123 5.34 6.18 10.70
N GLN A 124 4.60 6.04 9.61
CA GLN A 124 3.28 6.61 9.44
C GLN A 124 2.31 5.48 9.12
N THR A 125 1.30 5.29 9.95
CA THR A 125 0.35 4.18 9.84
C THR A 125 -1.02 4.71 9.39
N SER A 126 -1.58 4.04 8.38
CA SER A 126 -2.97 4.20 7.96
C SER A 126 -3.73 2.92 8.24
N GLU A 127 -4.99 3.03 8.63
CA GLU A 127 -5.86 1.89 8.96
C GLU A 127 -7.18 2.00 8.19
N GLU A 128 -7.70 0.86 7.75
CA GLU A 128 -8.97 0.77 7.05
C GLU A 128 -9.74 -0.48 7.51
N SER A 129 -11.05 -0.35 7.71
CA SER A 129 -11.91 -1.48 8.05
C SER A 129 -12.38 -2.19 6.78
N VAL A 130 -11.96 -3.45 6.62
CA VAL A 130 -12.27 -4.28 5.46
C VAL A 130 -13.25 -5.37 5.86
N ALA A 131 -14.34 -5.53 5.10
CA ALA A 131 -15.30 -6.59 5.31
C ALA A 131 -14.93 -7.82 4.46
N TYR A 132 -14.51 -8.89 5.12
CA TYR A 132 -14.19 -10.17 4.50
C TYR A 132 -15.41 -11.09 4.51
N THR A 133 -15.89 -11.46 3.33
CA THR A 133 -17.10 -12.31 3.17
C THR A 133 -16.74 -13.65 2.53
N VAL A 134 -17.10 -14.74 3.22
CA VAL A 134 -17.10 -16.10 2.67
C VAL A 134 -18.47 -16.38 2.12
N PRO A 135 -18.63 -16.69 0.83
CA PRO A 135 -19.91 -17.08 0.29
C PRO A 135 -20.37 -18.44 0.83
N SER A 136 -21.66 -18.69 0.79
CA SER A 136 -22.26 -20.00 1.08
C SER A 136 -21.65 -21.10 0.22
N GLN A 137 -21.30 -22.24 0.84
CA GLN A 137 -20.64 -23.38 0.19
C GLN A 137 -21.61 -24.56 0.03
N PRO A 138 -21.71 -25.19 -1.15
CA PRO A 138 -22.47 -26.42 -1.33
C PRO A 138 -21.69 -27.61 -0.72
N VAL A 139 -22.33 -28.35 0.20
CA VAL A 139 -21.73 -29.48 0.89
C VAL A 139 -22.62 -30.72 0.70
N VAL A 140 -22.03 -31.82 0.23
CA VAL A 140 -22.72 -33.09 0.09
C VAL A 140 -22.77 -33.80 1.43
N VAL A 141 -23.96 -33.88 2.04
CA VAL A 141 -24.19 -34.50 3.35
C VAL A 141 -24.92 -35.86 3.16
N PRO A 142 -24.29 -36.98 3.53
CA PRO A 142 -24.91 -38.31 3.42
C PRO A 142 -26.19 -38.43 4.27
N ALA A 143 -27.03 -39.41 3.92
CA ALA A 143 -28.25 -39.72 4.67
C ALA A 143 -27.98 -39.89 6.18
N LYS A 144 -28.81 -39.27 7.02
CA LYS A 144 -28.74 -39.37 8.50
C LYS A 144 -27.41 -38.87 9.10
N LYS A 145 -26.66 -38.03 8.39
CA LYS A 145 -25.40 -37.44 8.87
C LYS A 145 -25.55 -35.98 9.22
N THR A 146 -24.66 -35.50 10.09
CA THR A 146 -24.47 -34.08 10.40
C THR A 146 -23.04 -33.73 10.10
N TYR A 147 -22.85 -32.65 9.32
CA TYR A 147 -21.53 -32.09 9.01
C TYR A 147 -21.42 -30.71 9.62
N TYR A 148 -20.21 -30.36 10.01
CA TYR A 148 -19.83 -29.07 10.55
C TYR A 148 -18.91 -28.39 9.55
N VAL A 149 -19.23 -27.16 9.20
CA VAL A 149 -18.44 -26.35 8.27
C VAL A 149 -17.84 -25.20 9.04
N TYR A 150 -16.52 -25.21 9.20
CA TYR A 150 -15.78 -24.15 9.86
C TYR A 150 -15.09 -23.29 8.83
N THR A 151 -15.18 -21.98 9.01
CA THR A 151 -14.53 -21.02 8.12
C THR A 151 -13.55 -20.16 8.89
N SER A 152 -12.33 -20.05 8.38
CA SER A 152 -11.29 -19.18 8.94
C SER A 152 -10.62 -18.36 7.85
N LEU A 153 -10.18 -17.16 8.22
CA LEU A 153 -9.41 -16.25 7.36
C LEU A 153 -7.94 -16.34 7.73
N GLN A 154 -7.09 -16.58 6.75
CA GLN A 154 -5.65 -16.43 6.92
C GLN A 154 -5.29 -14.95 6.77
N ARG A 155 -4.54 -14.42 7.74
CA ARG A 155 -3.91 -13.12 7.68
C ARG A 155 -2.43 -13.27 7.31
N SER A 156 -1.92 -12.32 6.52
CA SER A 156 -0.52 -12.24 6.15
C SER A 156 -0.03 -10.81 6.31
N GLN A 157 1.26 -10.68 6.55
CA GLN A 157 1.98 -9.42 6.53
C GLN A 157 2.80 -9.39 5.25
N LEU A 158 2.59 -8.34 4.46
CA LEU A 158 3.35 -8.04 3.26
C LEU A 158 4.37 -6.95 3.59
N GLU A 159 5.60 -7.14 3.14
CA GLU A 159 6.68 -6.17 3.29
C GLU A 159 7.21 -5.82 1.89
N GLY A 160 7.44 -4.56 1.63
CA GLY A 160 7.91 -4.15 0.32
C GLY A 160 8.34 -2.70 0.26
N SER A 161 8.45 -2.19 -0.96
CA SER A 161 8.80 -0.80 -1.22
C SER A 161 7.88 -0.18 -2.26
N ILE A 162 7.74 1.13 -2.17
CA ILE A 162 6.99 1.96 -3.12
C ILE A 162 7.83 3.19 -3.46
N ARG A 163 7.80 3.60 -4.70
CA ARG A 163 8.44 4.82 -5.15
C ARG A 163 7.49 6.00 -5.00
N LEU A 164 8.06 7.14 -4.64
CA LEU A 164 7.36 8.40 -4.44
C LEU A 164 7.93 9.42 -5.41
N ARG A 165 7.08 10.25 -6.02
CA ARG A 165 7.55 11.38 -6.83
C ARG A 165 6.68 12.61 -6.62
N ALA A 166 7.31 13.78 -6.81
CA ALA A 166 6.63 15.08 -6.82
C ALA A 166 7.45 16.11 -7.59
N ASP A 167 6.78 17.12 -8.14
CA ASP A 167 7.39 18.29 -8.74
C ASP A 167 7.13 19.52 -7.87
N LEU A 168 8.17 20.27 -7.55
CA LEU A 168 8.12 21.53 -6.80
C LEU A 168 8.30 22.69 -7.76
N SER A 169 7.30 23.54 -7.91
CA SER A 169 7.28 24.64 -8.89
C SER A 169 6.54 25.87 -8.38
N ASP A 170 6.55 26.91 -9.19
CA ASP A 170 5.75 28.14 -9.05
C ASP A 170 5.92 28.90 -7.73
N GLY A 171 6.97 28.61 -6.98
CA GLY A 171 7.24 29.25 -5.71
C GLY A 171 8.36 30.27 -5.81
N PHE A 172 8.33 31.24 -4.91
CA PHE A 172 9.43 32.18 -4.77
C PHE A 172 10.34 31.72 -3.64
N LEU A 173 11.62 31.60 -3.94
CA LEU A 173 12.64 31.52 -2.92
C LEU A 173 12.64 32.85 -2.14
N ALA A 174 12.20 32.81 -0.89
CA ALA A 174 12.25 33.98 -0.01
C ALA A 174 13.46 33.87 0.93
N MET A 175 14.23 34.93 1.01
CA MET A 175 15.30 35.06 2.01
C MET A 175 14.79 35.87 3.19
N THR A 176 14.91 35.30 4.39
CA THR A 176 14.60 36.01 5.63
C THR A 176 15.85 36.63 6.23
N ASN A 177 15.77 37.90 6.58
CA ASN A 177 16.78 38.62 7.35
C ASN A 177 16.09 39.37 8.49
N SER A 178 16.85 40.14 9.25
CA SER A 178 16.33 40.96 10.35
C SER A 178 15.33 42.05 9.93
N PHE A 179 15.17 42.29 8.65
CA PHE A 179 14.31 43.32 8.06
C PHE A 179 13.07 42.77 7.33
N GLY A 180 12.92 41.44 7.25
CA GLY A 180 11.77 40.77 6.61
C GLY A 180 12.19 39.83 5.49
N GLY A 181 11.21 39.22 4.82
CA GLY A 181 11.41 38.28 3.71
C GLY A 181 11.57 39.03 2.37
N ILE A 182 12.59 38.71 1.59
CA ILE A 182 12.80 39.25 0.26
C ILE A 182 12.64 38.11 -0.75
N PRO A 183 11.64 38.13 -1.65
CA PRO A 183 11.55 37.18 -2.74
C PRO A 183 12.71 37.37 -3.70
N ILE A 184 13.45 36.30 -4.05
CA ILE A 184 14.64 36.41 -4.87
C ILE A 184 14.38 35.96 -6.29
N ALA A 185 13.84 34.76 -6.46
CA ALA A 185 13.69 34.11 -7.76
C ALA A 185 12.75 32.90 -7.66
N ASP A 186 12.29 32.45 -8.82
CA ASP A 186 11.77 31.11 -9.02
C ASP A 186 12.84 30.07 -8.66
N ILE A 187 12.46 29.05 -7.95
CA ILE A 187 13.41 28.04 -7.43
C ILE A 187 14.17 27.32 -8.54
N TYR A 188 13.50 27.00 -9.65
CA TYR A 188 14.13 26.33 -10.79
C TYR A 188 15.17 27.25 -11.45
N GLU A 189 14.82 28.50 -11.73
CA GLU A 189 15.73 29.47 -12.36
C GLU A 189 16.89 29.79 -11.42
N PHE A 190 16.73 29.71 -10.11
CA PHE A 190 17.80 29.89 -9.14
C PHE A 190 18.76 28.71 -9.09
N ILE A 191 18.25 27.46 -9.03
CA ILE A 191 19.08 26.24 -8.90
C ILE A 191 19.82 25.94 -10.21
N LYS A 192 19.18 26.14 -11.37
CA LYS A 192 19.70 25.76 -12.68
C LYS A 192 21.15 26.21 -12.96
N PRO A 193 21.54 27.48 -12.77
CA PRO A 193 22.91 27.90 -12.99
C PRO A 193 23.89 27.41 -11.93
N GLN A 194 23.42 26.94 -10.78
CA GLN A 194 24.24 26.52 -9.64
C GLN A 194 24.64 25.05 -9.68
N GLN A 195 24.03 24.22 -10.53
CA GLN A 195 24.20 22.75 -10.53
C GLN A 195 25.66 22.29 -10.71
N LEU A 196 26.48 23.02 -11.46
CA LEU A 196 27.89 22.67 -11.65
C LEU A 196 28.71 22.83 -10.38
N ALA A 197 28.42 23.86 -9.57
CA ALA A 197 29.12 24.14 -8.32
C ALA A 197 28.47 23.45 -7.11
N HIS A 198 27.19 23.19 -7.18
CA HIS A 198 26.35 22.60 -6.13
C HIS A 198 25.46 21.53 -6.75
N PRO A 199 25.94 20.29 -6.99
CA PRO A 199 25.16 19.22 -7.58
C PRO A 199 24.01 18.83 -6.65
N LEU A 200 22.86 18.54 -7.24
CA LEU A 200 21.71 18.01 -6.54
C LEU A 200 22.01 16.56 -6.09
N PRO A 201 21.53 16.14 -4.93
CA PRO A 201 21.70 14.77 -4.48
C PRO A 201 20.89 13.78 -5.31
N SER A 202 21.19 12.49 -5.15
CA SER A 202 20.42 11.41 -5.79
C SER A 202 18.94 11.48 -5.43
N GLY A 203 18.07 11.30 -6.41
CA GLY A 203 16.62 11.43 -6.26
C GLY A 203 16.08 12.86 -6.41
N ILE A 204 16.96 13.85 -6.59
CA ILE A 204 16.55 15.22 -6.89
C ILE A 204 17.13 15.64 -8.26
N SER A 205 16.29 16.17 -9.13
CA SER A 205 16.70 16.63 -10.46
C SER A 205 15.93 17.89 -10.89
N LEU A 206 16.36 18.52 -11.97
CA LEU A 206 15.58 19.58 -12.58
C LEU A 206 14.77 19.04 -13.76
N ASN A 207 13.48 19.26 -13.73
CA ASN A 207 12.61 19.04 -14.87
C ASN A 207 12.58 20.30 -15.74
N HIS A 208 13.32 20.26 -16.86
CA HIS A 208 13.45 21.40 -17.76
C HIS A 208 12.17 21.73 -18.53
N ASN A 209 11.31 20.75 -18.76
CA ASN A 209 10.05 20.93 -19.49
C ASN A 209 9.02 21.71 -18.64
N ASN A 210 8.94 21.35 -17.36
CA ASN A 210 7.97 21.93 -16.43
C ASN A 210 8.55 23.06 -15.58
N LYS A 211 9.86 23.34 -15.71
CA LYS A 211 10.61 24.29 -14.88
C LYS A 211 10.39 24.04 -13.38
N SER A 212 10.59 22.80 -12.95
CA SER A 212 10.38 22.37 -11.58
C SER A 212 11.59 21.63 -11.02
N VAL A 213 11.67 21.55 -9.70
CA VAL A 213 12.55 20.61 -8.99
C VAL A 213 11.79 19.30 -8.84
N HIS A 214 12.28 18.27 -9.52
CA HIS A 214 11.71 16.92 -9.47
C HIS A 214 12.32 16.12 -8.34
N PHE A 215 11.46 15.48 -7.55
CA PHE A 215 11.81 14.59 -6.46
C PHE A 215 11.40 13.15 -6.80
N GLU A 216 12.31 12.21 -6.58
CA GLU A 216 12.06 10.78 -6.55
C GLU A 216 12.55 10.18 -5.23
N GLY A 217 11.65 9.56 -4.49
CA GLY A 217 11.93 8.95 -3.20
C GLY A 217 11.49 7.50 -3.13
N ILE A 218 11.79 6.87 -2.00
CA ILE A 218 11.39 5.49 -1.69
C ILE A 218 10.83 5.45 -0.28
N ALA A 219 9.69 4.77 -0.12
CA ALA A 219 9.19 4.35 1.17
C ALA A 219 9.15 2.83 1.25
N GLU A 220 9.51 2.27 2.40
CA GLU A 220 9.25 0.88 2.75
C GLU A 220 7.92 0.78 3.44
N TYR A 221 7.20 -0.32 3.22
CA TYR A 221 5.91 -0.54 3.83
C TYR A 221 5.80 -1.91 4.48
N ILE A 222 4.94 -1.98 5.51
CA ILE A 222 4.45 -3.20 6.12
C ILE A 222 2.92 -3.14 6.04
N TYR A 223 2.30 -4.10 5.37
CA TYR A 223 0.87 -4.17 5.17
C TYR A 223 0.29 -5.46 5.73
N GLY A 224 -0.60 -5.35 6.72
CA GLY A 224 -1.34 -6.48 7.31
C GLY A 224 -2.70 -6.64 6.65
N THR A 225 -2.97 -7.78 6.03
CA THR A 225 -4.20 -8.05 5.29
C THR A 225 -4.65 -9.51 5.36
N GLY A 226 -5.93 -9.77 5.09
CA GLY A 226 -6.45 -11.11 4.81
C GLY A 226 -6.02 -11.57 3.41
N THR A 227 -5.66 -12.84 3.27
CA THR A 227 -5.16 -13.38 2.00
C THR A 227 -6.00 -14.50 1.41
N LYS A 228 -6.57 -15.37 2.25
CA LYS A 228 -7.42 -16.47 1.79
C LYS A 228 -8.30 -17.00 2.92
N PHE A 229 -9.37 -17.69 2.56
CA PHE A 229 -10.19 -18.44 3.50
C PHE A 229 -9.83 -19.92 3.48
N TYR A 230 -9.89 -20.55 4.65
CA TYR A 230 -9.96 -21.99 4.79
C TYR A 230 -11.39 -22.40 5.17
N VAL A 231 -11.94 -23.33 4.41
CA VAL A 231 -13.23 -23.97 4.70
C VAL A 231 -12.96 -25.41 5.06
N THR A 232 -13.25 -25.78 6.32
CA THR A 232 -13.04 -27.13 6.84
C THR A 232 -14.38 -27.79 7.09
N ILE A 233 -14.57 -28.97 6.51
CA ILE A 233 -15.77 -29.80 6.64
C ILE A 233 -15.41 -31.03 7.47
N THR A 234 -16.14 -31.31 8.55
CA THR A 234 -15.93 -32.43 9.45
C THR A 234 -17.27 -33.04 9.92
N ASP A 235 -17.26 -34.29 10.28
CA ASP A 235 -18.41 -34.99 10.86
C ASP A 235 -18.45 -34.97 12.40
N THR A 236 -17.43 -34.40 13.02
CA THR A 236 -17.33 -34.22 14.46
C THR A 236 -17.22 -32.72 14.81
N PRO A 237 -17.95 -32.27 15.87
CA PRO A 237 -17.77 -30.91 16.34
C PRO A 237 -16.35 -30.70 16.85
N SER A 238 -15.73 -29.61 16.46
CA SER A 238 -14.38 -29.23 16.89
C SER A 238 -14.44 -28.04 17.82
N SER A 239 -13.60 -28.03 18.85
CA SER A 239 -13.40 -26.83 19.64
C SER A 239 -12.69 -25.76 18.79
N GLN A 240 -13.18 -24.54 18.85
CA GLN A 240 -12.67 -23.41 18.07
C GLN A 240 -11.13 -23.34 18.07
N GLY A 241 -10.50 -23.40 16.89
CA GLY A 241 -9.13 -22.95 16.67
C GLY A 241 -8.04 -24.02 16.44
N THR A 242 -8.32 -25.32 16.55
CA THR A 242 -7.32 -26.38 16.35
C THR A 242 -7.74 -27.37 15.26
N GLN A 243 -7.99 -26.88 14.05
CA GLN A 243 -8.27 -27.79 12.94
C GLN A 243 -7.01 -28.07 12.14
N GLU A 244 -6.61 -29.35 12.09
CA GLU A 244 -5.63 -29.80 11.11
C GLU A 244 -6.21 -29.61 9.71
N HIS A 245 -5.50 -28.87 8.87
CA HIS A 245 -5.88 -28.71 7.47
C HIS A 245 -5.58 -29.99 6.72
N LYS A 246 -6.59 -30.85 6.57
CA LYS A 246 -6.52 -32.09 5.79
C LYS A 246 -7.15 -31.87 4.42
N PRO A 247 -6.52 -32.33 3.32
CA PRO A 247 -7.15 -32.28 2.00
C PRO A 247 -8.53 -32.94 1.99
N ILE A 248 -9.43 -32.45 1.12
CA ILE A 248 -10.77 -33.03 0.96
C ILE A 248 -10.68 -34.49 0.50
N ASP A 249 -11.28 -35.39 1.26
CA ASP A 249 -11.50 -36.78 0.85
C ASP A 249 -12.66 -36.85 -0.16
N ALA A 250 -12.37 -37.29 -1.38
CA ALA A 250 -13.35 -37.34 -2.47
C ALA A 250 -14.55 -38.29 -2.18
N LYS A 251 -14.42 -39.24 -1.24
CA LYS A 251 -15.50 -40.18 -0.90
C LYS A 251 -16.44 -39.63 0.19
N THR A 252 -15.88 -38.95 1.16
CA THR A 252 -16.64 -38.45 2.33
C THR A 252 -16.98 -36.96 2.21
N GLY A 253 -16.25 -36.22 1.39
CA GLY A 253 -16.36 -34.75 1.32
C GLY A 253 -15.80 -34.03 2.54
N LEU A 254 -15.13 -34.77 3.46
CA LEU A 254 -14.53 -34.20 4.66
C LEU A 254 -13.12 -33.72 4.37
N GLY A 255 -12.72 -32.61 4.98
CA GLY A 255 -11.37 -32.05 4.85
C GLY A 255 -11.39 -30.52 4.77
N THR A 256 -10.30 -29.95 4.28
CA THR A 256 -10.12 -28.48 4.17
C THR A 256 -9.77 -28.10 2.74
N TYR A 257 -10.40 -27.06 2.24
CA TYR A 257 -10.02 -26.42 0.98
C TYR A 257 -9.83 -24.92 1.16
N GLU A 258 -9.13 -24.33 0.24
CA GLU A 258 -8.84 -22.90 0.24
C GLU A 258 -9.76 -22.17 -0.75
N ILE A 259 -10.24 -21.01 -0.35
CA ILE A 259 -10.87 -20.04 -1.24
C ILE A 259 -9.94 -18.85 -1.30
N GLN A 260 -9.38 -18.61 -2.47
CA GLN A 260 -8.59 -17.40 -2.70
C GLN A 260 -9.53 -16.19 -2.67
N LEU A 261 -9.06 -15.11 -2.09
CA LEU A 261 -9.73 -13.83 -2.20
C LEU A 261 -9.58 -13.36 -3.66
N ASP A 262 -10.68 -13.31 -4.43
CA ASP A 262 -10.67 -13.02 -5.87
C ASP A 262 -11.07 -11.56 -6.14
N GLY A 263 -10.17 -10.75 -6.71
CA GLY A 263 -10.34 -9.33 -7.00
C GLY A 263 -11.49 -8.96 -7.92
N LYS A 264 -12.05 -9.91 -8.64
CA LYS A 264 -13.14 -9.66 -9.60
C LYS A 264 -14.47 -9.23 -8.93
N LYS A 265 -14.68 -9.52 -7.66
CA LYS A 265 -15.95 -9.25 -6.96
C LYS A 265 -16.09 -7.84 -6.39
N LEU A 266 -15.02 -7.05 -6.32
CA LEU A 266 -15.04 -5.69 -5.78
C LEU A 266 -15.09 -4.57 -6.84
N GLY A 267 -15.30 -4.88 -8.11
CA GLY A 267 -15.44 -3.87 -9.18
C GLY A 267 -14.15 -3.14 -9.53
N PHE A 268 -13.00 -3.76 -9.27
CA PHE A 268 -11.69 -3.23 -9.59
C PHE A 268 -11.28 -3.66 -11.00
N ASP A 269 -10.97 -2.68 -11.87
CA ASP A 269 -10.41 -2.97 -13.20
C ASP A 269 -8.88 -2.96 -13.11
N ILE A 270 -8.25 -4.10 -13.46
CA ILE A 270 -6.78 -4.21 -13.49
C ILE A 270 -6.14 -3.16 -14.43
N ASN A 271 -6.91 -2.69 -15.43
CA ASN A 271 -6.45 -1.64 -16.34
C ASN A 271 -6.24 -0.29 -15.63
N ASP A 272 -6.88 -0.05 -14.48
CA ASP A 272 -6.64 1.14 -13.65
C ASP A 272 -5.24 1.16 -13.02
N LEU A 273 -4.54 0.00 -13.04
CA LEU A 273 -3.17 -0.15 -12.54
C LEU A 273 -2.11 0.03 -13.62
N LYS A 274 -2.49 -0.02 -14.90
CA LYS A 274 -1.55 0.01 -16.02
C LYS A 274 -0.59 1.21 -16.00
N ASP A 275 -1.11 2.36 -15.61
CA ASP A 275 -0.34 3.61 -15.55
C ASP A 275 0.30 3.86 -14.18
N LYS A 276 0.05 2.98 -13.20
CA LYS A 276 0.49 3.11 -11.79
C LYS A 276 1.50 2.05 -11.34
N MET A 277 1.79 1.07 -12.20
CA MET A 277 2.73 -0.02 -11.93
C MET A 277 3.86 -0.04 -12.97
N ASP A 278 4.99 -0.67 -12.58
CA ASP A 278 6.01 -1.01 -13.57
C ASP A 278 5.40 -1.95 -14.63
N PRO A 279 5.65 -1.71 -15.92
CA PRO A 279 5.08 -2.53 -17.00
C PRO A 279 5.34 -4.04 -16.85
N LYS A 280 6.48 -4.44 -16.27
CA LYS A 280 6.82 -5.85 -16.02
C LYS A 280 5.98 -6.46 -14.90
N ASP A 281 5.68 -5.68 -13.86
CA ASP A 281 4.85 -6.13 -12.74
C ASP A 281 3.38 -6.17 -13.15
N PHE A 282 2.95 -5.26 -14.02
CA PHE A 282 1.61 -5.27 -14.61
C PHE A 282 1.37 -6.51 -15.50
N GLU A 283 2.34 -6.89 -16.33
CA GLU A 283 2.23 -8.11 -17.15
C GLU A 283 2.23 -9.38 -16.29
N LYS A 284 3.04 -9.47 -15.24
CA LYS A 284 2.98 -10.57 -14.27
C LYS A 284 1.62 -10.68 -13.58
N LEU A 285 1.03 -9.54 -13.20
CA LEU A 285 -0.28 -9.50 -12.58
C LEU A 285 -1.36 -10.02 -13.55
N LYS A 286 -1.22 -9.68 -14.82
CA LYS A 286 -2.11 -10.12 -15.91
C LYS A 286 -1.98 -11.62 -16.23
N GLU A 287 -0.75 -12.15 -16.18
CA GLU A 287 -0.48 -13.59 -16.30
C GLU A 287 -1.12 -14.37 -15.15
N LEU A 288 -0.92 -13.93 -13.90
CA LEU A 288 -1.55 -14.53 -12.72
C LEU A 288 -3.10 -14.50 -12.79
N GLN A 289 -3.68 -13.46 -13.37
CA GLN A 289 -5.13 -13.36 -13.56
C GLN A 289 -5.65 -14.35 -14.60
N ASN A 290 -4.86 -14.67 -15.62
CA ASN A 290 -5.21 -15.64 -16.68
C ASN A 290 -4.99 -17.10 -16.26
N GLU A 291 -4.13 -17.38 -15.28
CA GLU A 291 -3.93 -18.73 -14.74
C GLU A 291 -5.03 -19.14 -13.73
N ILE A 292 -5.85 -18.19 -13.27
CA ILE A 292 -6.93 -18.40 -12.27
C ILE A 292 -8.31 -18.55 -12.97
N VAL A 293 -8.40 -18.41 -14.29
CA VAL A 293 -9.57 -18.70 -15.14
C VAL A 293 -9.41 -20.06 -15.78
#